data_fad2490a71f3786e9688a15f5872aed0
#
_entry.id   fad2490a71f3786e9688a15f5872aed0
#
_cell.length_a   1.000
_cell.length_b   1.000
_cell.length_c   1.000
_cell.angle_alpha   90.00
_cell.angle_beta   90.00
_cell.angle_gamma   90.00
#
_symmetry.space_group_name_H-M   'P 1'
#
loop_
_entity.id
_entity.type
_entity.pdbx_description
1 polymer ?
#
loop_
_entity_poly.entity_id
_entity_poly.type
_entity_poly.pdbx_seq_one_letter_code
_entity_poly.pdbx_strand_id
1 'polypeptide(L)'
;ESDRYTVLGDPTEACLGVVAQKAGIDTTNQINLTPRIRELPFDSRRKRMSTIHNLSTPIGGCERIAYIKGAPKEVLELCTSINKNGDKQELSDSQRNEIMEANDRYARNGLRVLAVAYRHLTKECNLPKSLSSYTPELIEKDMTFVGLVVMADPPRPEVKDAVELCHRA
;
A
#
# COMPACT_ATOMS: atom_id res chain seq x y z
N GLU A 1 -12.38 -30.54 -1.37
CA GLU A 1 -10.97 -30.11 -1.43
C GLU A 1 -10.98 -28.60 -1.57
N SER A 2 -10.62 -27.88 -0.51
CA SER A 2 -10.52 -26.42 -0.57
C SER A 2 -9.28 -26.07 -1.35
N ASP A 3 -9.43 -25.37 -2.47
CA ASP A 3 -8.32 -24.74 -3.20
C ASP A 3 -7.58 -23.80 -2.26
N ARG A 4 -6.51 -24.28 -1.64
CA ARG A 4 -5.58 -23.45 -0.87
C ARG A 4 -4.65 -22.79 -1.88
N TYR A 5 -4.86 -21.50 -2.09
CA TYR A 5 -3.89 -20.68 -2.83
C TYR A 5 -2.57 -20.64 -2.05
N THR A 6 -1.51 -21.13 -2.69
CA THR A 6 -0.16 -21.00 -2.14
C THR A 6 0.44 -19.72 -2.68
N VAL A 7 0.82 -18.83 -1.79
CA VAL A 7 1.48 -17.57 -2.16
C VAL A 7 2.98 -17.76 -2.08
N LEU A 8 3.67 -17.51 -3.19
CA LEU A 8 5.12 -17.40 -3.25
C LEU A 8 5.51 -15.94 -3.01
N GLY A 9 6.26 -15.64 -1.94
CA GLY A 9 6.75 -14.30 -1.63
C GLY A 9 6.34 -13.80 -0.24
N ASP A 10 6.44 -12.50 -0.03
CA ASP A 10 6.07 -11.85 1.24
C ASP A 10 4.54 -11.94 1.45
N PRO A 11 4.09 -12.52 2.58
CA PRO A 11 2.65 -12.61 2.90
C PRO A 11 1.93 -11.25 2.89
N THR A 12 2.64 -10.18 3.23
CA THR A 12 2.11 -8.81 3.23
C THR A 12 1.79 -8.32 1.81
N GLU A 13 2.62 -8.68 0.85
CA GLU A 13 2.37 -8.36 -0.57
C GLU A 13 1.27 -9.21 -1.17
N ALA A 14 1.26 -10.48 -0.81
CA ALA A 14 0.26 -11.43 -1.23
C ALA A 14 -1.17 -11.02 -0.85
N CYS A 15 -1.35 -10.46 0.34
CA CYS A 15 -2.67 -10.03 0.79
C CYS A 15 -3.27 -8.92 -0.09
N LEU A 16 -2.45 -8.05 -0.68
CA LEU A 16 -2.91 -7.02 -1.63
C LEU A 16 -3.45 -7.66 -2.91
N GLY A 17 -2.78 -8.71 -3.41
CA GLY A 17 -3.28 -9.50 -4.54
C GLY A 17 -4.62 -10.17 -4.22
N VAL A 18 -4.77 -10.73 -3.01
CA VAL A 18 -6.04 -11.32 -2.55
C VAL A 18 -7.15 -10.28 -2.46
N VAL A 19 -6.86 -9.07 -1.97
CA VAL A 19 -7.83 -7.97 -1.92
C VAL A 19 -8.28 -7.57 -3.33
N ALA A 20 -7.33 -7.43 -4.27
CA ALA A 20 -7.64 -7.11 -5.66
C ALA A 20 -8.53 -8.19 -6.30
N GLN A 21 -8.21 -9.47 -6.08
CA GLN A 21 -9.01 -10.58 -6.58
C GLN A 21 -10.43 -10.62 -5.98
N LYS A 22 -10.57 -10.38 -4.67
CA LYS A 22 -11.88 -10.27 -4.00
C LYS A 22 -12.70 -9.10 -4.54
N ALA A 23 -12.05 -8.03 -4.99
CA ALA A 23 -12.70 -6.90 -5.65
C ALA A 23 -13.01 -7.16 -7.14
N GLY A 24 -12.73 -8.34 -7.68
CA GLY A 24 -12.96 -8.69 -9.08
C GLY A 24 -12.01 -7.99 -10.06
N ILE A 25 -10.86 -7.52 -9.58
CA ILE A 25 -9.89 -6.82 -10.42
C ILE A 25 -9.00 -7.84 -11.13
N ASP A 26 -8.98 -7.80 -12.47
CA ASP A 26 -8.00 -8.53 -13.29
C ASP A 26 -6.63 -7.85 -13.19
N THR A 27 -5.80 -8.35 -12.28
CA THR A 27 -4.45 -7.81 -12.05
C THR A 27 -3.54 -7.96 -13.25
N THR A 28 -3.72 -9.00 -14.08
CA THR A 28 -2.91 -9.21 -15.29
C THR A 28 -3.17 -8.13 -16.32
N ASN A 29 -4.43 -7.79 -16.54
CA ASN A 29 -4.80 -6.70 -17.43
C ASN A 29 -4.31 -5.35 -16.90
N GLN A 30 -4.44 -5.10 -15.60
CA GLN A 30 -3.97 -3.85 -14.98
C GLN A 30 -2.46 -3.66 -15.10
N ILE A 31 -1.66 -4.71 -14.97
CA ILE A 31 -0.20 -4.64 -15.16
C ILE A 31 0.16 -4.18 -16.58
N ASN A 32 -0.58 -4.64 -17.58
CA ASN A 32 -0.39 -4.25 -18.98
C ASN A 32 -0.79 -2.78 -19.24
N LEU A 33 -1.86 -2.32 -18.60
CA LEU A 33 -2.36 -0.95 -18.73
C LEU A 33 -1.50 0.07 -17.96
N THR A 34 -0.87 -0.36 -16.87
CA THR A 34 -0.07 0.51 -16.00
C THR A 34 1.27 -0.13 -15.66
N PRO A 35 2.17 -0.33 -16.66
CA PRO A 35 3.43 -1.00 -16.45
C PRO A 35 4.30 -0.24 -15.43
N ARG A 36 4.89 -1.00 -14.50
CA ARG A 36 5.84 -0.47 -13.52
C ARG A 36 7.15 -0.12 -14.22
N ILE A 37 7.61 1.11 -14.05
CA ILE A 37 8.85 1.62 -14.64
C ILE A 37 9.96 1.87 -13.62
N ARG A 38 9.62 2.02 -12.35
CA ARG A 38 10.59 2.22 -11.26
C ARG A 38 10.03 1.71 -9.95
N GLU A 39 10.91 1.24 -9.08
CA GLU A 39 10.62 0.88 -7.70
C GLU A 39 11.59 1.60 -6.77
N LEU A 40 11.07 2.13 -5.67
CA LEU A 40 11.81 2.58 -4.50
C LEU A 40 11.54 1.54 -3.41
N PRO A 41 12.47 0.60 -3.18
CA PRO A 41 12.24 -0.58 -2.35
C PRO A 41 11.86 -0.23 -0.91
N PHE A 42 11.29 -1.20 -0.20
CA PHE A 42 11.02 -1.06 1.22
C PHE A 42 12.31 -0.74 1.99
N ASP A 43 12.21 0.23 2.86
CA ASP A 43 13.27 0.61 3.78
C ASP A 43 12.71 0.64 5.21
N SER A 44 13.36 -0.05 6.13
CA SER A 44 12.91 -0.20 7.51
C SER A 44 12.90 1.11 8.31
N ARG A 45 13.69 2.11 7.91
CA ARG A 45 13.67 3.44 8.54
C ARG A 45 12.48 4.25 8.05
N ARG A 46 12.17 4.16 6.74
CA ARG A 46 11.01 4.82 6.13
C ARG A 46 9.71 4.04 6.36
N LYS A 47 9.79 2.73 6.65
CA LYS A 47 8.68 1.78 6.84
C LYS A 47 7.67 1.78 5.69
N ARG A 48 8.12 2.06 4.47
CA ARG A 48 7.31 2.15 3.26
C ARG A 48 8.11 1.85 2.01
N MET A 49 7.41 1.56 0.94
CA MET A 49 7.93 1.43 -0.41
C MET A 49 7.04 2.14 -1.39
N SER A 50 7.57 2.51 -2.55
CA SER A 50 6.78 3.08 -3.62
C SER A 50 7.16 2.52 -4.98
N THR A 51 6.19 2.52 -5.88
CA THR A 51 6.34 2.09 -7.27
C THR A 51 5.84 3.19 -8.19
N ILE A 52 6.53 3.39 -9.30
CA ILE A 52 6.17 4.37 -10.32
C ILE A 52 5.74 3.63 -11.58
N HIS A 53 4.63 4.05 -12.15
CA HIS A 53 4.01 3.42 -13.31
C HIS A 53 3.74 4.43 -14.41
N ASN A 54 3.82 3.97 -15.66
CA ASN A 54 3.28 4.72 -16.78
C ASN A 54 1.76 4.44 -16.89
N LEU A 55 1.01 5.47 -17.23
CA LEU A 55 -0.42 5.36 -17.54
C LEU A 55 -0.57 5.20 -19.05
N SER A 56 -1.20 4.12 -19.51
CA SER A 56 -1.51 3.93 -20.94
C SER A 56 -2.46 4.99 -21.46
N THR A 57 -3.33 5.50 -20.60
CA THR A 57 -4.21 6.65 -20.89
C THR A 57 -3.90 7.74 -19.87
N PRO A 58 -3.42 8.93 -20.30
CA PRO A 58 -3.15 10.02 -19.38
C PRO A 58 -4.41 10.45 -18.62
N ILE A 59 -4.28 10.69 -17.33
CA ILE A 59 -5.35 11.17 -16.45
C ILE A 59 -5.04 12.61 -16.08
N GLY A 60 -5.89 13.56 -16.49
CA GLY A 60 -5.67 15.00 -16.22
C GLY A 60 -4.34 15.53 -16.74
N GLY A 61 -3.85 15.02 -17.89
CA GLY A 61 -2.56 15.39 -18.46
C GLY A 61 -1.35 14.72 -17.78
N CYS A 62 -1.59 13.80 -16.84
CA CYS A 62 -0.55 13.07 -16.14
C CYS A 62 -0.28 11.73 -16.82
N GLU A 63 0.99 11.50 -17.20
CA GLU A 63 1.43 10.27 -17.86
C GLU A 63 1.97 9.22 -16.89
N ARG A 64 2.22 9.60 -15.63
CA ARG A 64 2.81 8.72 -14.62
C ARG A 64 2.09 8.85 -13.28
N ILE A 65 2.07 7.74 -12.55
CA ILE A 65 1.54 7.68 -11.21
C ILE A 65 2.53 6.97 -10.30
N ALA A 66 2.67 7.48 -9.08
CA ALA A 66 3.38 6.81 -8.01
C ALA A 66 2.37 6.24 -7.02
N TYR A 67 2.54 4.97 -6.65
CA TYR A 67 1.82 4.33 -5.56
C TYR A 67 2.77 4.12 -4.39
N ILE A 68 2.27 4.27 -3.18
CA ILE A 68 3.00 4.01 -1.96
C ILE A 68 2.19 3.09 -1.06
N LYS A 69 2.88 2.17 -0.38
CA LYS A 69 2.33 1.36 0.71
C LYS A 69 3.32 1.32 1.87
N GLY A 70 2.80 1.27 3.08
CA GLY A 70 3.65 1.23 4.28
C GLY A 70 2.87 1.33 5.57
N ALA A 71 3.59 1.60 6.64
CA ALA A 71 3.00 1.81 7.95
C ALA A 71 2.07 3.04 7.93
N PRO A 72 0.87 2.94 8.54
CA PRO A 72 -0.16 3.96 8.41
C PRO A 72 0.29 5.36 8.80
N LYS A 73 0.99 5.52 9.91
CA LYS A 73 1.49 6.81 10.37
C LYS A 73 2.42 7.45 9.34
N GLU A 74 3.44 6.70 8.89
CA GLU A 74 4.47 7.18 7.98
C GLU A 74 3.93 7.51 6.58
N VAL A 75 2.91 6.78 6.10
CA VAL A 75 2.26 7.09 4.83
C VAL A 75 1.33 8.29 4.98
N LEU A 76 0.57 8.38 6.07
CA LEU A 76 -0.39 9.44 6.30
C LEU A 76 0.30 10.81 6.45
N GLU A 77 1.49 10.87 7.04
CA GLU A 77 2.31 12.08 7.16
C GLU A 77 2.69 12.68 5.78
N LEU A 78 2.75 11.86 4.73
CA LEU A 78 3.06 12.30 3.36
C LEU A 78 1.82 12.76 2.60
N CYS A 79 0.62 12.53 3.14
CA CYS A 79 -0.62 12.79 2.44
C CYS A 79 -1.12 14.21 2.73
N THR A 80 -1.44 14.94 1.68
CA THR A 80 -2.12 16.24 1.75
C THR A 80 -3.59 16.13 1.36
N SER A 81 -3.96 15.00 0.75
CA SER A 81 -5.29 14.77 0.21
C SER A 81 -5.78 13.36 0.52
N ILE A 82 -7.08 13.17 0.42
CA ILE A 82 -7.76 11.87 0.55
C ILE A 82 -8.64 11.62 -0.68
N ASN A 83 -8.70 10.38 -1.14
CA ASN A 83 -9.66 9.95 -2.15
C ASN A 83 -10.96 9.52 -1.47
N LYS A 84 -12.05 10.20 -1.79
CA LYS A 84 -13.40 9.81 -1.35
C LYS A 84 -14.27 9.55 -2.57
N ASN A 85 -14.65 8.29 -2.77
CA ASN A 85 -15.52 7.86 -3.87
C ASN A 85 -15.03 8.28 -5.28
N GLY A 86 -13.72 8.32 -5.47
CA GLY A 86 -13.09 8.75 -6.72
C GLY A 86 -12.67 10.22 -6.74
N ASP A 87 -13.17 11.05 -5.84
CA ASP A 87 -12.85 12.47 -5.76
C ASP A 87 -11.67 12.74 -4.81
N LYS A 88 -10.73 13.53 -5.29
CA LYS A 88 -9.62 14.02 -4.48
C LYS A 88 -10.06 15.24 -3.66
N GLN A 89 -9.97 15.13 -2.34
CA GLN A 89 -10.31 16.19 -1.38
C GLN A 89 -9.11 16.49 -0.49
N GLU A 90 -9.06 17.66 0.12
CA GLU A 90 -8.07 17.99 1.13
C GLU A 90 -8.24 17.08 2.36
N LEU A 91 -7.14 16.61 2.91
CA LEU A 91 -7.12 15.75 4.08
C LEU A 91 -7.06 16.59 5.35
N SER A 92 -8.19 16.71 6.05
CA SER A 92 -8.30 17.45 7.30
C SER A 92 -7.66 16.72 8.49
N ASP A 93 -7.35 17.47 9.56
CA ASP A 93 -6.83 16.90 10.80
C ASP A 93 -7.82 15.94 11.47
N SER A 94 -9.13 16.23 11.39
CA SER A 94 -10.15 15.31 11.88
C SER A 94 -10.08 13.96 11.18
N GLN A 95 -9.96 13.96 9.85
CA GLN A 95 -9.84 12.73 9.07
C GLN A 95 -8.53 11.96 9.36
N ARG A 96 -7.42 12.69 9.59
CA ARG A 96 -6.17 12.06 10.02
C ARG A 96 -6.34 11.32 11.34
N ASN A 97 -7.00 11.95 12.30
CA ASN A 97 -7.27 11.36 13.61
C ASN A 97 -8.18 10.12 13.47
N GLU A 98 -9.26 10.20 12.69
CA GLU A 98 -10.16 9.07 12.43
C GLU A 98 -9.41 7.87 11.82
N ILE A 99 -8.51 8.12 10.86
CA ILE A 99 -7.70 7.08 10.22
C ILE A 99 -6.75 6.44 11.24
N MET A 100 -6.11 7.25 12.10
CA MET A 100 -5.19 6.74 13.11
C MET A 100 -5.93 5.98 14.22
N GLU A 101 -7.11 6.43 14.64
CA GLU A 101 -7.96 5.69 15.58
C GLU A 101 -8.41 4.34 14.99
N ALA A 102 -8.73 4.30 13.70
CA ALA A 102 -9.05 3.05 13.02
C ALA A 102 -7.84 2.10 12.99
N ASN A 103 -6.65 2.63 12.66
CA ASN A 103 -5.40 1.86 12.73
C ASN A 103 -5.19 1.24 14.12
N ASP A 104 -5.30 2.06 15.17
CA ASP A 104 -5.06 1.63 16.56
C ASP A 104 -6.07 0.58 17.01
N ARG A 105 -7.34 0.73 16.61
CA ARG A 105 -8.39 -0.26 16.88
C ARG A 105 -8.05 -1.61 16.24
N TYR A 106 -7.61 -1.63 14.98
CA TYR A 106 -7.22 -2.87 14.31
C TYR A 106 -5.95 -3.47 14.92
N ALA A 107 -4.95 -2.65 15.23
CA ALA A 107 -3.70 -3.10 15.85
C ALA A 107 -3.92 -3.72 17.23
N ARG A 108 -4.82 -3.16 18.07
CA ARG A 108 -5.19 -3.75 19.36
C ARG A 108 -5.83 -5.13 19.25
N ASN A 109 -6.43 -5.43 18.11
CA ASN A 109 -6.98 -6.76 17.80
C ASN A 109 -5.93 -7.70 17.15
N GLY A 110 -4.66 -7.36 17.20
CA GLY A 110 -3.57 -8.18 16.65
C GLY A 110 -3.52 -8.21 15.12
N LEU A 111 -4.22 -7.29 14.46
CA LEU A 111 -4.23 -7.21 12.99
C LEU A 111 -3.09 -6.34 12.49
N ARG A 112 -2.48 -6.75 11.38
CA ARG A 112 -1.51 -5.92 10.65
C ARG A 112 -2.25 -4.96 9.74
N VAL A 113 -1.82 -3.69 9.75
CA VAL A 113 -2.44 -2.63 8.96
C VAL A 113 -1.40 -2.02 8.03
N LEU A 114 -1.75 -1.89 6.75
CA LEU A 114 -1.01 -1.12 5.76
C LEU A 114 -1.85 0.06 5.28
N ALA A 115 -1.22 1.20 5.11
CA ALA A 115 -1.80 2.32 4.39
C ALA A 115 -1.37 2.29 2.93
N VAL A 116 -2.26 2.74 2.05
CA VAL A 116 -2.03 2.90 0.62
C VAL A 116 -2.35 4.34 0.22
N ALA A 117 -1.48 4.94 -0.58
CA ALA A 117 -1.69 6.26 -1.15
C ALA A 117 -1.12 6.32 -2.57
N TYR A 118 -1.48 7.35 -3.33
CA TYR A 118 -0.93 7.59 -4.67
C TYR A 118 -0.65 9.07 -4.91
N ARG A 119 0.16 9.35 -5.94
CA ARG A 119 0.40 10.69 -6.45
C ARG A 119 0.49 10.67 -7.96
N HIS A 120 -0.25 11.54 -8.63
CA HIS A 120 -0.07 11.80 -10.03
C HIS A 120 1.20 12.64 -10.25
N LEU A 121 2.10 12.15 -11.09
CA LEU A 121 3.37 12.82 -11.40
C LEU A 121 3.18 13.67 -12.64
N THR A 122 2.74 14.91 -12.44
CA THR A 122 2.52 15.88 -13.51
C THR A 122 3.83 16.55 -13.95
N LYS A 123 3.79 17.28 -15.07
CA LYS A 123 4.95 18.07 -15.55
C LYS A 123 5.39 19.13 -14.54
N GLU A 124 4.47 19.64 -13.74
CA GLU A 124 4.72 20.61 -12.68
C GLU A 124 5.58 20.05 -11.53
N CYS A 125 5.66 18.73 -11.40
CA CYS A 125 6.53 18.09 -10.41
C CYS A 125 8.03 18.31 -10.68
N ASN A 126 8.41 18.83 -11.87
CA ASN A 126 9.80 19.08 -12.28
C ASN A 126 10.74 17.90 -12.02
N LEU A 127 10.29 16.69 -12.35
CA LEU A 127 11.04 15.47 -12.09
C LEU A 127 12.23 15.34 -13.08
N PRO A 128 13.33 14.73 -12.62
CA PRO A 128 14.47 14.43 -13.50
C PRO A 128 14.04 13.60 -14.73
N LYS A 129 14.71 13.77 -15.86
CA LYS A 129 14.45 12.96 -17.06
C LYS A 129 14.78 11.49 -16.83
N SER A 130 15.87 11.22 -16.10
CA SER A 130 16.29 9.86 -15.78
C SER A 130 15.49 9.27 -14.62
N LEU A 131 14.90 8.10 -14.83
CA LEU A 131 14.20 7.35 -13.79
C LEU A 131 15.15 6.92 -12.64
N SER A 132 16.44 6.72 -12.93
CA SER A 132 17.43 6.38 -11.89
C SER A 132 17.62 7.48 -10.86
N SER A 133 17.29 8.72 -11.20
CA SER A 133 17.37 9.89 -10.31
C SER A 133 16.12 10.12 -9.48
N TYR A 134 15.12 9.22 -9.56
CA TYR A 134 13.94 9.30 -8.72
C TYR A 134 14.27 8.81 -7.32
N THR A 135 14.19 9.70 -6.35
CA THR A 135 14.45 9.44 -4.93
C THR A 135 13.14 9.49 -4.12
N PRO A 136 13.12 8.91 -2.91
CA PRO A 136 11.94 9.02 -2.03
C PRO A 136 11.51 10.46 -1.80
N GLU A 137 12.43 11.40 -1.58
CA GLU A 137 12.16 12.81 -1.28
C GLU A 137 11.47 13.53 -2.45
N LEU A 138 11.73 13.09 -3.68
CA LEU A 138 11.10 13.65 -4.87
C LEU A 138 9.70 13.08 -5.11
N ILE A 139 9.51 11.80 -4.82
CA ILE A 139 8.31 11.03 -5.18
C ILE A 139 7.31 10.98 -4.01
N GLU A 140 7.79 10.69 -2.80
CA GLU A 140 6.97 10.39 -1.62
C GLU A 140 6.58 11.67 -0.87
N LYS A 141 5.82 12.55 -1.53
CA LYS A 141 5.26 13.79 -0.96
C LYS A 141 3.97 14.16 -1.66
N ASP A 142 3.16 14.99 -1.05
CA ASP A 142 1.88 15.48 -1.59
C ASP A 142 0.99 14.32 -2.07
N MET A 143 0.95 13.24 -1.27
CA MET A 143 0.24 12.02 -1.60
C MET A 143 -1.27 12.19 -1.38
N THR A 144 -2.05 11.39 -2.10
CA THR A 144 -3.49 11.24 -1.89
C THR A 144 -3.73 9.91 -1.20
N PHE A 145 -4.22 9.96 0.03
CA PHE A 145 -4.55 8.77 0.81
C PHE A 145 -5.73 8.02 0.18
N VAL A 146 -5.61 6.69 0.07
CA VAL A 146 -6.66 5.82 -0.49
C VAL A 146 -7.40 5.07 0.62
N GLY A 147 -6.65 4.47 1.55
CA GLY A 147 -7.25 3.66 2.60
C GLY A 147 -6.27 2.79 3.36
N LEU A 148 -6.82 2.04 4.29
CA LEU A 148 -6.12 1.03 5.07
C LEU A 148 -6.47 -0.36 4.54
N VAL A 149 -5.45 -1.21 4.41
CA VAL A 149 -5.60 -2.65 4.16
C VAL A 149 -5.26 -3.38 5.45
N VAL A 150 -6.22 -4.14 5.96
CA VAL A 150 -6.11 -4.84 7.24
C VAL A 150 -6.03 -6.34 6.98
N MET A 151 -5.06 -6.99 7.61
CA MET A 151 -4.83 -8.42 7.45
C MET A 151 -4.63 -9.12 8.80
N ALA A 152 -5.18 -10.33 8.90
CA ALA A 152 -4.87 -11.24 9.98
C ALA A 152 -3.64 -12.07 9.59
N ASP A 153 -2.73 -12.28 10.54
CA ASP A 153 -1.62 -13.21 10.41
C ASP A 153 -1.93 -14.40 11.35
N PRO A 154 -2.62 -15.44 10.85
CA PRO A 154 -3.02 -16.55 11.71
C PRO A 154 -1.78 -17.30 12.20
N PRO A 155 -1.77 -17.81 13.44
CA PRO A 155 -0.68 -18.65 13.92
C PRO A 155 -0.54 -19.88 13.04
N ARG A 156 0.69 -20.35 12.89
CA ARG A 156 0.97 -21.58 12.14
C ARG A 156 0.26 -22.76 12.80
N PRO A 157 -0.24 -23.74 12.02
CA PRO A 157 -0.96 -24.89 12.58
C PRO A 157 -0.21 -25.60 13.71
N GLU A 158 1.12 -25.69 13.61
CA GLU A 158 2.00 -26.39 14.54
C GLU A 158 2.17 -25.67 15.89
N VAL A 159 1.84 -24.38 15.97
CA VAL A 159 2.03 -23.57 17.19
C VAL A 159 1.20 -24.10 18.34
N LYS A 160 -0.02 -24.56 18.07
CA LYS A 160 -0.90 -25.11 19.11
C LYS A 160 -0.25 -26.31 19.81
N ASP A 161 0.22 -27.28 19.03
CA ASP A 161 0.83 -28.52 19.54
C ASP A 161 2.16 -28.22 20.27
N ALA A 162 2.94 -27.26 19.76
CA ALA A 162 4.17 -26.82 20.40
C ALA A 162 3.91 -26.17 21.78
N VAL A 163 2.89 -25.31 21.88
CA VAL A 163 2.49 -24.69 23.16
C VAL A 163 1.98 -25.75 24.16
N GLU A 164 1.17 -26.72 23.70
CA GLU A 164 0.70 -27.81 24.55
C GLU A 164 1.85 -28.67 25.06
N LEU A 165 2.87 -28.92 24.22
CA LEU A 165 4.07 -29.68 24.63
C LEU A 165 4.86 -28.91 25.70
N CYS A 166 5.05 -27.59 25.54
CA CYS A 166 5.71 -26.75 26.54
C CYS A 166 4.96 -26.71 27.88
N HIS A 167 3.62 -26.73 27.86
CA HIS A 167 2.84 -26.74 29.10
C HIS A 167 2.87 -28.07 29.86
N ARG A 168 3.28 -29.17 29.17
CA ARG A 168 3.40 -30.50 29.77
C ARG A 168 4.81 -30.81 30.34
N ALA A 169 5.80 -29.97 29.98
CA ALA A 169 7.19 -30.08 30.43
C ALA A 169 7.41 -29.34 31.75
#